data_61ff2dbe7a9737aca80f93d991811aa6
#
_entry.id   61ff2dbe7a9737aca80f93d991811aa6
#
_cell.length_a   1.000
_cell.length_b   1.000
_cell.length_c   1.000
_cell.angle_alpha   90.00
_cell.angle_beta   90.00
_cell.angle_gamma   90.00
#
_symmetry.space_group_name_H-M   'P 1'
#
loop_
_entity.id
_entity.type
_entity.pdbx_description
1 polymer ?
#
loop_
_entity_poly.entity_id
_entity_poly.type
_entity_poly.pdbx_seq_one_letter_code
_entity_poly.pdbx_strand_id
1 'polypeptide(L)'
;MGRIDTLLGDITQVKADAIVIHDLPTQDPVHEITIIPRGMAGGMTISLPQEDRAYQSRQELEERIAVCLGGRVAEQLVLGDVSTGASSDIQKASAIARAMVTKYGMSEKLGTIAYGNESDEVFIGRTMAQARSYSEEVAGLIDEEVKTIVDRAYARCEEILSQCRKELELTAQYLLVHETMSGAEFSKVFTDPESEEFLALPSAT
;
A
#
# COMPACT_ATOMS: atom_id res chain seq x y z
N MET A 1 12.74 -6.95 -24.53
CA MET A 1 12.38 -7.60 -23.29
C MET A 1 12.17 -6.59 -22.15
N GLY A 2 13.11 -5.75 -21.75
CA GLY A 2 12.98 -4.92 -20.54
C GLY A 2 11.82 -3.90 -20.43
N ARG A 3 11.26 -3.40 -21.53
CA ARG A 3 10.22 -2.34 -21.47
C ARG A 3 8.80 -2.89 -21.23
N ILE A 4 8.52 -4.10 -21.71
CA ILE A 4 7.23 -4.77 -21.51
C ILE A 4 7.13 -5.31 -20.07
N ASP A 5 8.22 -5.86 -19.55
CA ASP A 5 8.28 -6.40 -18.18
C ASP A 5 8.14 -5.30 -17.15
N THR A 6 8.72 -4.11 -17.40
CA THR A 6 8.56 -2.92 -16.53
C THR A 6 7.11 -2.41 -16.54
N LEU A 7 6.48 -2.33 -17.71
CA LEU A 7 5.08 -1.92 -17.84
C LEU A 7 4.12 -2.90 -17.12
N LEU A 8 4.35 -4.20 -17.20
CA LEU A 8 3.57 -5.21 -16.49
C LEU A 8 3.73 -5.08 -14.96
N GLY A 9 4.94 -4.81 -14.48
CA GLY A 9 5.20 -4.54 -13.06
C GLY A 9 4.46 -3.31 -12.55
N ASP A 10 4.56 -2.19 -13.26
CA ASP A 10 3.91 -0.93 -12.90
C ASP A 10 2.38 -1.04 -12.91
N ILE A 11 1.80 -1.70 -13.92
CA ILE A 11 0.36 -1.97 -13.98
C ILE A 11 -0.08 -2.86 -12.82
N THR A 12 0.72 -3.86 -12.46
CA THR A 12 0.40 -4.77 -11.36
C THR A 12 0.36 -4.05 -10.02
N GLN A 13 1.26 -3.11 -9.77
CA GLN A 13 1.29 -2.31 -8.54
C GLN A 13 0.06 -1.39 -8.44
N VAL A 14 -0.19 -0.57 -9.46
CA VAL A 14 -1.26 0.44 -9.44
C VAL A 14 -2.65 -0.18 -9.27
N LYS A 15 -2.93 -1.28 -9.98
CA LYS A 15 -4.23 -1.96 -9.86
C LYS A 15 -4.41 -2.66 -8.51
N ALA A 16 -3.32 -3.19 -7.93
CA ALA A 16 -3.36 -3.86 -6.64
C ALA A 16 -3.72 -2.90 -5.52
N ASP A 17 -3.11 -1.71 -5.51
CA ASP A 17 -3.42 -0.67 -4.53
C ASP A 17 -4.91 -0.29 -4.57
N ALA A 18 -5.48 -0.14 -5.77
CA ALA A 18 -6.90 0.17 -5.94
C ALA A 18 -7.82 -0.93 -5.39
N ILE A 19 -7.51 -2.21 -5.67
CA ILE A 19 -8.28 -3.36 -5.17
C ILE A 19 -8.21 -3.42 -3.63
N VAL A 20 -7.01 -3.24 -3.06
CA VAL A 20 -6.83 -3.24 -1.60
C VAL A 20 -7.59 -2.08 -0.95
N ILE A 21 -7.52 -0.86 -1.52
CA ILE A 21 -8.27 0.30 -1.05
C ILE A 21 -9.78 0.02 -1.05
N HIS A 22 -10.31 -0.60 -2.10
CA HIS A 22 -11.73 -0.86 -2.23
C HIS A 22 -12.29 -1.78 -1.12
N ASP A 23 -11.51 -2.79 -0.69
CA ASP A 23 -11.93 -3.75 0.34
C ASP A 23 -11.75 -3.22 1.77
N LEU A 24 -11.00 -2.15 1.95
CA LEU A 24 -10.65 -1.62 3.26
C LEU A 24 -11.58 -0.48 3.69
N PRO A 25 -12.36 -0.64 4.78
CA PRO A 25 -13.48 0.25 5.11
C PRO A 25 -13.08 1.64 5.60
N THR A 26 -11.84 1.84 6.04
CA THR A 26 -11.38 3.15 6.55
C THR A 26 -10.61 3.95 5.52
N GLN A 27 -10.30 3.36 4.36
CA GLN A 27 -9.57 4.03 3.30
C GLN A 27 -10.52 4.89 2.44
N ASP A 28 -10.00 6.01 1.93
CA ASP A 28 -10.76 6.87 1.04
C ASP A 28 -10.97 6.19 -0.31
N PRO A 29 -12.15 6.32 -0.93
CA PRO A 29 -12.48 5.62 -2.16
C PRO A 29 -11.56 6.02 -3.31
N VAL A 30 -11.33 5.09 -4.21
CA VAL A 30 -10.59 5.31 -5.44
C VAL A 30 -11.34 6.31 -6.31
N HIS A 31 -10.67 7.38 -6.71
CA HIS A 31 -11.18 8.41 -7.62
C HIS A 31 -10.74 8.17 -9.07
N GLU A 32 -9.49 7.81 -9.26
CA GLU A 32 -8.91 7.54 -10.58
C GLU A 32 -7.75 6.57 -10.45
N ILE A 33 -7.63 5.68 -11.43
CA ILE A 33 -6.48 4.80 -11.63
C ILE A 33 -5.89 5.15 -12.99
N THR A 34 -4.58 5.33 -13.08
CA THR A 34 -3.91 5.61 -14.35
C THR A 34 -2.58 4.88 -14.46
N ILE A 35 -2.28 4.36 -15.65
CA ILE A 35 -0.99 3.78 -16.02
C ILE A 35 -0.17 4.72 -16.88
N ILE A 36 -0.63 5.96 -17.09
CA ILE A 36 0.13 6.99 -17.78
C ILE A 36 1.28 7.45 -16.89
N PRO A 37 2.54 7.29 -17.33
CA PRO A 37 3.68 7.65 -16.50
C PRO A 37 3.71 9.15 -16.17
N ARG A 38 3.92 9.48 -14.90
CA ARG A 38 4.13 10.85 -14.44
C ARG A 38 5.42 10.94 -13.62
N GLY A 39 6.43 11.57 -14.18
CA GLY A 39 7.75 11.66 -13.55
C GLY A 39 8.43 10.30 -13.46
N MET A 40 8.73 9.83 -12.24
CA MET A 40 9.36 8.52 -12.00
C MET A 40 8.35 7.40 -11.70
N ALA A 41 7.06 7.72 -11.61
CA ALA A 41 6.00 6.73 -11.37
C ALA A 41 5.46 6.20 -12.70
N GLY A 42 5.41 4.88 -12.86
CA GLY A 42 4.85 4.20 -14.04
C GLY A 42 3.33 4.24 -14.10
N GLY A 43 2.67 4.65 -13.00
CA GLY A 43 1.23 4.84 -12.88
C GLY A 43 0.90 5.29 -11.46
N MET A 44 -0.39 5.56 -11.19
CA MET A 44 -0.84 5.96 -9.85
C MET A 44 -2.31 5.63 -9.63
N THR A 45 -2.65 5.34 -8.37
CA THR A 45 -4.01 5.32 -7.85
C THR A 45 -4.25 6.59 -7.05
N ILE A 46 -5.31 7.31 -7.38
CA ILE A 46 -5.71 8.55 -6.71
C ILE A 46 -6.96 8.26 -5.88
N SER A 47 -6.86 8.48 -4.57
CA SER A 47 -7.99 8.51 -3.65
C SER A 47 -8.26 9.94 -3.22
N LEU A 48 -9.54 10.28 -3.05
CA LEU A 48 -9.93 11.59 -2.56
C LEU A 48 -10.56 11.47 -1.18
N PRO A 49 -10.05 12.18 -0.18
CA PRO A 49 -10.66 12.25 1.13
C PRO A 49 -12.12 12.69 1.04
N GLN A 50 -13.01 11.92 1.67
CA GLN A 50 -14.43 12.29 1.77
C GLN A 50 -14.68 13.28 2.89
N GLU A 51 -13.81 13.28 3.90
CA GLU A 51 -13.89 14.14 5.07
C GLU A 51 -12.50 14.61 5.50
N ASP A 52 -12.42 15.81 6.05
CA ASP A 52 -11.19 16.31 6.69
C ASP A 52 -11.00 15.62 8.05
N ARG A 53 -10.11 14.63 8.10
CA ARG A 53 -9.78 13.89 9.33
C ARG A 53 -8.53 14.48 9.98
N ALA A 54 -8.68 15.01 11.18
CA ALA A 54 -7.56 15.53 11.95
C ALA A 54 -6.72 14.43 12.64
N TYR A 55 -7.30 13.25 12.87
CA TYR A 55 -6.66 12.12 13.57
C TYR A 55 -6.89 10.83 12.80
N GLN A 56 -5.89 9.93 12.88
CA GLN A 56 -5.95 8.60 12.28
C GLN A 56 -6.08 7.54 13.37
N SER A 57 -6.99 6.59 13.19
CA SER A 57 -7.16 5.46 14.08
C SER A 57 -6.06 4.39 13.87
N ARG A 58 -5.90 3.47 14.82
CA ARG A 58 -5.02 2.30 14.66
C ARG A 58 -5.40 1.49 13.41
N GLN A 59 -6.69 1.21 13.23
CA GLN A 59 -7.19 0.46 12.09
C GLN A 59 -6.84 1.15 10.77
N GLU A 60 -7.04 2.44 10.67
CA GLU A 60 -6.72 3.24 9.48
C GLU A 60 -5.23 3.19 9.11
N LEU A 61 -4.34 3.20 10.12
CA LEU A 61 -2.90 3.04 9.89
C LEU A 61 -2.53 1.61 9.47
N GLU A 62 -3.12 0.58 10.09
CA GLU A 62 -2.91 -0.82 9.70
C GLU A 62 -3.38 -1.07 8.25
N GLU A 63 -4.54 -0.53 7.87
CA GLU A 63 -5.06 -0.60 6.51
C GLU A 63 -4.17 0.14 5.51
N ARG A 64 -3.66 1.31 5.88
CA ARG A 64 -2.72 2.06 5.05
C ARG A 64 -1.40 1.30 4.83
N ILE A 65 -0.93 0.55 5.82
CA ILE A 65 0.22 -0.35 5.64
C ILE A 65 -0.13 -1.43 4.59
N ALA A 66 -1.32 -2.04 4.66
CA ALA A 66 -1.75 -3.05 3.69
C ALA A 66 -1.80 -2.48 2.26
N VAL A 67 -2.32 -1.25 2.07
CA VAL A 67 -2.29 -0.55 0.78
C VAL A 67 -0.85 -0.39 0.27
N CYS A 68 0.08 0.07 1.11
CA CYS A 68 1.50 0.20 0.70
C CYS A 68 2.13 -1.13 0.27
N LEU A 69 1.63 -2.27 0.77
CA LEU A 69 2.15 -3.59 0.43
C LEU A 69 1.46 -4.20 -0.81
N GLY A 70 0.39 -3.59 -1.32
CA GLY A 70 -0.43 -4.09 -2.43
C GLY A 70 0.38 -4.49 -3.63
N GLY A 71 1.23 -3.60 -4.14
CA GLY A 71 2.09 -3.84 -5.29
C GLY A 71 3.02 -5.03 -5.10
N ARG A 72 3.65 -5.12 -3.92
CA ARG A 72 4.56 -6.23 -3.58
C ARG A 72 3.87 -7.58 -3.54
N VAL A 73 2.69 -7.63 -2.91
CA VAL A 73 1.90 -8.86 -2.81
C VAL A 73 1.39 -9.28 -4.17
N ALA A 74 0.94 -8.33 -5.00
CA ALA A 74 0.47 -8.61 -6.34
C ALA A 74 1.58 -9.15 -7.26
N GLU A 75 2.81 -8.60 -7.20
CA GLU A 75 3.96 -9.17 -7.91
C GLU A 75 4.18 -10.65 -7.54
N GLN A 76 4.18 -10.96 -6.25
CA GLN A 76 4.35 -12.33 -5.78
C GLN A 76 3.23 -13.26 -6.25
N LEU A 77 1.96 -12.81 -6.19
CA LEU A 77 0.79 -13.62 -6.57
C LEU A 77 0.66 -13.82 -8.08
N VAL A 78 0.99 -12.79 -8.88
CA VAL A 78 0.74 -12.79 -10.32
C VAL A 78 1.97 -13.23 -11.11
N LEU A 79 3.16 -12.76 -10.72
CA LEU A 79 4.40 -13.01 -11.44
C LEU A 79 5.23 -14.15 -10.83
N GLY A 80 4.94 -14.55 -9.58
CA GLY A 80 5.72 -15.53 -8.83
C GLY A 80 7.12 -15.06 -8.46
N ASP A 81 7.42 -13.79 -8.68
CA ASP A 81 8.71 -13.13 -8.41
C ASP A 81 8.47 -11.72 -7.88
N VAL A 82 9.50 -11.08 -7.39
CA VAL A 82 9.43 -9.78 -6.74
C VAL A 82 10.53 -8.85 -7.25
N SER A 83 10.16 -7.59 -7.49
CA SER A 83 11.07 -6.57 -8.00
C SER A 83 11.47 -5.54 -6.94
N THR A 84 12.38 -4.64 -7.28
CA THR A 84 12.75 -3.49 -6.46
C THR A 84 11.74 -2.35 -6.55
N GLY A 85 10.73 -2.44 -7.41
CA GLY A 85 9.72 -1.41 -7.65
C GLY A 85 8.99 -0.99 -6.39
N ALA A 86 8.62 -1.96 -5.54
CA ALA A 86 7.92 -1.72 -4.29
C ALA A 86 8.79 -1.15 -3.14
N SER A 87 10.08 -0.83 -3.37
CA SER A 87 11.01 -0.42 -2.30
C SER A 87 10.55 0.82 -1.53
N SER A 88 10.00 1.81 -2.22
CA SER A 88 9.45 3.03 -1.61
C SER A 88 8.26 2.74 -0.70
N ASP A 89 7.37 1.86 -1.13
CA ASP A 89 6.14 1.54 -0.40
C ASP A 89 6.42 0.64 0.81
N ILE A 90 7.38 -0.26 0.70
CA ILE A 90 7.90 -1.03 1.85
C ILE A 90 8.52 -0.08 2.90
N GLN A 91 9.26 0.95 2.48
CA GLN A 91 9.80 1.95 3.41
C GLN A 91 8.69 2.74 4.10
N LYS A 92 7.65 3.17 3.37
CA LYS A 92 6.47 3.85 3.94
C LYS A 92 5.75 2.94 4.94
N ALA A 93 5.46 1.70 4.57
CA ALA A 93 4.82 0.70 5.44
C ALA A 93 5.60 0.53 6.76
N SER A 94 6.91 0.34 6.67
CA SER A 94 7.79 0.19 7.82
C SER A 94 7.84 1.44 8.70
N ALA A 95 7.85 2.63 8.10
CA ALA A 95 7.84 3.90 8.82
C ALA A 95 6.51 4.11 9.58
N ILE A 96 5.37 3.78 8.96
CA ILE A 96 4.05 3.85 9.62
C ILE A 96 4.01 2.88 10.80
N ALA A 97 4.38 1.62 10.61
CA ALA A 97 4.39 0.60 11.66
C ALA A 97 5.30 1.02 12.83
N ARG A 98 6.49 1.57 12.54
CA ARG A 98 7.40 2.07 13.57
C ARG A 98 6.81 3.26 14.32
N ALA A 99 6.15 4.21 13.64
CA ALA A 99 5.48 5.33 14.28
C ALA A 99 4.32 4.87 15.18
N MET A 100 3.54 3.87 14.77
CA MET A 100 2.48 3.26 15.59
C MET A 100 3.03 2.74 16.92
N VAL A 101 4.17 2.06 16.87
CA VAL A 101 4.80 1.46 18.06
C VAL A 101 5.51 2.52 18.91
N THR A 102 6.33 3.38 18.30
CA THR A 102 7.24 4.25 19.05
C THR A 102 6.70 5.64 19.34
N LYS A 103 5.78 6.14 18.52
CA LYS A 103 5.26 7.52 18.62
C LYS A 103 3.84 7.58 19.17
N TYR A 104 2.97 6.66 18.70
CA TYR A 104 1.54 6.72 19.02
C TYR A 104 1.12 5.77 20.15
N GLY A 105 2.04 4.91 20.67
CA GLY A 105 1.75 3.98 21.75
C GLY A 105 0.68 2.96 21.40
N MET A 106 0.67 2.51 20.14
CA MET A 106 -0.35 1.59 19.59
C MET A 106 0.10 0.10 19.65
N SER A 107 1.16 -0.23 20.42
CA SER A 107 1.58 -1.61 20.66
C SER A 107 0.93 -2.18 21.91
N GLU A 108 0.46 -3.42 21.83
CA GLU A 108 -0.10 -4.11 23.01
C GLU A 108 1.00 -4.56 23.97
N LYS A 109 2.17 -4.93 23.48
CA LYS A 109 3.30 -5.39 24.32
C LYS A 109 4.03 -4.23 25.01
N LEU A 110 4.19 -3.12 24.31
CA LEU A 110 4.92 -1.95 24.81
C LEU A 110 4.03 -0.91 25.50
N GLY A 111 2.71 -1.05 25.35
CA GLY A 111 1.73 -0.14 25.96
C GLY A 111 1.73 1.26 25.35
N THR A 112 1.07 2.20 26.06
CA THR A 112 0.91 3.60 25.67
C THR A 112 2.11 4.45 26.08
N ILE A 113 3.31 4.07 25.62
CA ILE A 113 4.57 4.77 25.91
C ILE A 113 5.15 5.29 24.60
N ALA A 114 5.61 6.54 24.59
CA ALA A 114 6.35 7.10 23.47
C ALA A 114 7.86 6.81 23.65
N TYR A 115 8.42 6.06 22.73
CA TYR A 115 9.86 5.70 22.69
C TYR A 115 10.66 6.57 21.71
N GLY A 116 10.02 7.56 21.07
CA GLY A 116 10.67 8.48 20.15
C GLY A 116 11.49 9.53 20.89
N ASN A 117 12.67 9.87 20.37
CA ASN A 117 13.38 11.06 20.81
C ASN A 117 12.65 12.28 20.26
N GLU A 118 12.34 13.28 21.11
CA GLU A 118 11.72 14.57 20.72
C GLU A 118 12.60 15.45 19.80
N SER A 119 13.77 15.01 19.39
CA SER A 119 14.70 15.80 18.57
C SER A 119 14.61 15.45 17.09
N ASP A 120 13.46 15.73 16.45
CA ASP A 120 13.39 16.03 15.01
C ASP A 120 13.95 17.45 14.70
N GLU A 121 14.54 18.13 15.68
CA GLU A 121 15.26 19.37 15.45
C GLU A 121 16.57 19.07 14.74
N VAL A 122 16.56 19.37 13.44
CA VAL A 122 17.74 19.46 12.58
C VAL A 122 18.70 20.51 13.14
N PHE A 123 19.57 20.13 14.06
CA PHE A 123 20.72 20.94 14.42
C PHE A 123 21.87 20.60 13.48
N ILE A 124 22.05 21.44 12.47
CA ILE A 124 23.18 21.41 11.55
C ILE A 124 24.47 21.57 12.38
N GLY A 125 25.22 20.48 12.57
CA GLY A 125 26.58 20.68 12.95
C GLY A 125 27.28 19.74 13.94
N ARG A 126 26.75 18.61 14.37
CA ARG A 126 27.54 17.54 15.02
C ARG A 126 26.88 16.17 14.88
N THR A 127 27.62 15.23 14.29
CA THR A 127 27.36 13.79 14.36
C THR A 127 27.56 13.31 15.80
N MET A 128 26.62 13.58 16.69
CA MET A 128 26.53 12.85 17.94
C MET A 128 25.69 11.60 17.64
N ALA A 129 26.25 10.44 17.92
CA ALA A 129 25.50 9.20 17.98
C ALA A 129 24.30 9.45 18.91
N GLN A 130 23.11 9.52 18.35
CA GLN A 130 21.88 9.67 19.12
C GLN A 130 21.77 8.46 20.03
N ALA A 131 22.05 8.65 21.32
CA ALA A 131 21.85 7.60 22.31
C ALA A 131 20.35 7.30 22.37
N ARG A 132 19.97 6.05 22.07
CA ARG A 132 18.61 5.57 22.25
C ARG A 132 18.20 5.84 23.71
N SER A 133 16.99 6.36 23.91
CA SER A 133 16.43 6.63 25.25
C SER A 133 15.87 5.38 25.95
N TYR A 134 16.04 4.19 25.36
CA TYR A 134 15.51 2.91 25.83
C TYR A 134 16.54 1.79 25.71
N SER A 135 16.36 0.72 26.49
CA SER A 135 17.25 -0.43 26.56
C SER A 135 17.28 -1.26 25.28
N GLU A 136 18.30 -2.08 25.07
CA GLU A 136 18.38 -3.03 23.95
C GLU A 136 17.22 -4.05 23.98
N GLU A 137 16.72 -4.42 25.16
CA GLU A 137 15.55 -5.29 25.30
C GLU A 137 14.31 -4.61 24.71
N VAL A 138 14.06 -3.34 25.04
CA VAL A 138 12.95 -2.56 24.46
C VAL A 138 13.13 -2.38 22.96
N ALA A 139 14.35 -2.16 22.46
CA ALA A 139 14.65 -2.10 21.03
C ALA A 139 14.24 -3.38 20.32
N GLY A 140 14.56 -4.55 20.88
CA GLY A 140 14.14 -5.86 20.36
C GLY A 140 12.63 -6.02 20.30
N LEU A 141 11.91 -5.60 21.35
CA LEU A 141 10.45 -5.62 21.39
C LEU A 141 9.81 -4.67 20.36
N ILE A 142 10.40 -3.50 20.14
CA ILE A 142 9.96 -2.56 19.09
C ILE A 142 10.08 -3.23 17.72
N ASP A 143 11.22 -3.86 17.42
CA ASP A 143 11.45 -4.51 16.13
C ASP A 143 10.50 -5.72 15.91
N GLU A 144 10.21 -6.51 16.96
CA GLU A 144 9.20 -7.58 16.91
C GLU A 144 7.79 -7.04 16.62
N GLU A 145 7.38 -5.98 17.32
CA GLU A 145 6.04 -5.38 17.13
C GLU A 145 5.89 -4.77 15.73
N VAL A 146 6.91 -4.05 15.25
CA VAL A 146 6.93 -3.51 13.89
C VAL A 146 6.79 -4.63 12.87
N LYS A 147 7.56 -5.71 13.02
CA LYS A 147 7.47 -6.88 12.15
C LYS A 147 6.08 -7.50 12.19
N THR A 148 5.52 -7.68 13.39
CA THR A 148 4.18 -8.27 13.58
C THR A 148 3.09 -7.46 12.89
N ILE A 149 3.14 -6.12 12.98
CA ILE A 149 2.18 -5.22 12.31
C ILE A 149 2.30 -5.36 10.78
N VAL A 150 3.52 -5.33 10.25
CA VAL A 150 3.77 -5.45 8.80
C VAL A 150 3.35 -6.82 8.28
N ASP A 151 3.70 -7.91 8.98
CA ASP A 151 3.33 -9.28 8.60
C ASP A 151 1.81 -9.47 8.57
N ARG A 152 1.08 -8.90 9.55
CA ARG A 152 -0.38 -8.94 9.61
C ARG A 152 -1.01 -8.17 8.45
N ALA A 153 -0.50 -6.99 8.16
CA ALA A 153 -0.96 -6.18 7.03
C ALA A 153 -0.67 -6.88 5.69
N TYR A 154 0.48 -7.54 5.56
CA TYR A 154 0.83 -8.34 4.39
C TYR A 154 -0.16 -9.49 4.19
N ALA A 155 -0.43 -10.28 5.23
CA ALA A 155 -1.38 -11.39 5.17
C ALA A 155 -2.80 -10.91 4.80
N ARG A 156 -3.24 -9.76 5.35
CA ARG A 156 -4.54 -9.17 5.00
C ARG A 156 -4.58 -8.74 3.52
N CYS A 157 -3.53 -8.12 3.04
CA CYS A 157 -3.41 -7.74 1.63
C CYS A 157 -3.44 -8.97 0.70
N GLU A 158 -2.70 -10.03 1.06
CA GLU A 158 -2.68 -11.29 0.31
C GLU A 158 -4.07 -11.96 0.25
N GLU A 159 -4.80 -11.95 1.36
CA GLU A 159 -6.18 -12.42 1.42
C GLU A 159 -7.08 -11.65 0.46
N ILE A 160 -7.08 -10.32 0.51
CA ILE A 160 -7.87 -9.44 -0.36
C ILE A 160 -7.56 -9.72 -1.82
N LEU A 161 -6.29 -9.66 -2.22
CA LEU A 161 -5.89 -9.83 -3.62
C LEU A 161 -6.17 -11.25 -4.14
N SER A 162 -6.10 -12.26 -3.28
CA SER A 162 -6.46 -13.64 -3.65
C SER A 162 -7.95 -13.81 -3.87
N GLN A 163 -8.79 -13.16 -3.06
CA GLN A 163 -10.26 -13.19 -3.20
C GLN A 163 -10.72 -12.38 -4.41
N CYS A 164 -10.11 -11.22 -4.67
CA CYS A 164 -10.45 -10.30 -5.75
C CYS A 164 -9.59 -10.50 -7.01
N ARG A 165 -9.16 -11.73 -7.30
CA ARG A 165 -8.27 -11.99 -8.44
C ARG A 165 -8.91 -11.69 -9.79
N LYS A 166 -10.21 -11.96 -9.94
CA LYS A 166 -10.95 -11.65 -11.17
C LYS A 166 -11.05 -10.15 -11.41
N GLU A 167 -11.36 -9.41 -10.37
CA GLU A 167 -11.45 -7.96 -10.38
C GLU A 167 -10.08 -7.33 -10.70
N LEU A 168 -9.02 -7.90 -10.15
CA LEU A 168 -7.65 -7.51 -10.43
C LEU A 168 -7.30 -7.69 -11.92
N GLU A 169 -7.65 -8.83 -12.50
CA GLU A 169 -7.41 -9.14 -13.92
C GLU A 169 -8.25 -8.24 -14.83
N LEU A 170 -9.52 -8.02 -14.50
CA LEU A 170 -10.43 -7.17 -15.27
C LEU A 170 -9.98 -5.71 -15.28
N THR A 171 -9.59 -5.19 -14.11
CA THR A 171 -9.01 -3.84 -13.98
C THR A 171 -7.75 -3.69 -14.83
N ALA A 172 -6.88 -4.72 -14.85
CA ALA A 172 -5.69 -4.71 -15.68
C ALA A 172 -6.01 -4.65 -17.16
N GLN A 173 -6.94 -5.48 -17.64
CA GLN A 173 -7.36 -5.50 -19.03
C GLN A 173 -7.95 -4.16 -19.46
N TYR A 174 -8.78 -3.55 -18.61
CA TYR A 174 -9.34 -2.25 -18.86
C TYR A 174 -8.25 -1.18 -19.02
N LEU A 175 -7.30 -1.12 -18.08
CA LEU A 175 -6.21 -0.15 -18.11
C LEU A 175 -5.26 -0.33 -19.30
N LEU A 176 -5.06 -1.56 -19.77
CA LEU A 176 -4.26 -1.81 -20.97
C LEU A 176 -4.89 -1.23 -22.24
N VAL A 177 -6.22 -1.08 -22.28
CA VAL A 177 -6.96 -0.53 -23.42
C VAL A 177 -7.16 0.98 -23.28
N HIS A 178 -7.53 1.44 -22.09
CA HIS A 178 -8.00 2.82 -21.85
C HIS A 178 -6.99 3.72 -21.14
N GLU A 179 -5.88 3.14 -20.60
CA GLU A 179 -4.81 3.81 -19.86
C GLU A 179 -5.25 4.49 -18.55
N THR A 180 -6.52 4.86 -18.42
CA THR A 180 -7.11 5.48 -17.23
C THR A 180 -8.46 4.84 -16.93
N MET A 181 -8.83 4.79 -15.65
CA MET A 181 -10.10 4.28 -15.16
C MET A 181 -10.61 5.19 -14.06
N SER A 182 -11.81 5.73 -14.20
CA SER A 182 -12.46 6.53 -13.15
C SER A 182 -12.91 5.64 -11.98
N GLY A 183 -13.12 6.24 -10.80
CA GLY A 183 -13.65 5.52 -9.65
C GLY A 183 -15.04 4.90 -9.90
N ALA A 184 -15.86 5.52 -10.75
CA ALA A 184 -17.15 4.98 -11.14
C ALA A 184 -17.03 3.72 -12.01
N GLU A 185 -16.12 3.70 -12.99
CA GLU A 185 -15.82 2.52 -13.81
C GLU A 185 -15.19 1.43 -12.95
N PHE A 186 -14.26 1.78 -12.06
CA PHE A 186 -13.65 0.85 -11.13
C PHE A 186 -14.68 0.18 -10.22
N SER A 187 -15.65 0.93 -9.69
CA SER A 187 -16.72 0.36 -8.87
C SER A 187 -17.58 -0.65 -9.64
N LYS A 188 -17.77 -0.48 -10.96
CA LYS A 188 -18.50 -1.45 -11.79
C LYS A 188 -17.78 -2.79 -11.91
N VAL A 189 -16.45 -2.84 -11.76
CA VAL A 189 -15.70 -4.11 -11.76
C VAL A 189 -16.23 -5.07 -10.70
N PHE A 190 -16.72 -4.54 -9.57
CA PHE A 190 -17.29 -5.32 -8.46
C PHE A 190 -18.80 -5.51 -8.55
N THR A 191 -19.51 -4.53 -9.11
CA THR A 191 -20.99 -4.53 -9.11
C THR A 191 -21.60 -5.06 -10.40
N ASP A 192 -20.93 -4.91 -11.53
CA ASP A 192 -21.42 -5.30 -12.86
C ASP A 192 -20.24 -5.72 -13.78
N PRO A 193 -19.48 -6.78 -13.42
CA PRO A 193 -18.33 -7.23 -14.19
C PRO A 193 -18.68 -7.80 -15.57
N GLU A 194 -19.96 -8.09 -15.83
CA GLU A 194 -20.48 -8.61 -17.11
C GLU A 194 -21.06 -7.51 -18.01
N SER A 195 -20.85 -6.22 -17.68
CA SER A 195 -21.30 -5.12 -18.54
C SER A 195 -20.64 -5.17 -19.92
N GLU A 196 -21.32 -4.62 -20.94
CA GLU A 196 -20.84 -4.60 -22.33
C GLU A 196 -19.44 -3.99 -22.45
N GLU A 197 -19.11 -3.03 -21.58
CA GLU A 197 -17.82 -2.36 -21.50
C GLU A 197 -16.67 -3.33 -21.17
N PHE A 198 -16.89 -4.24 -20.22
CA PHE A 198 -15.87 -5.23 -19.82
C PHE A 198 -15.86 -6.46 -20.72
N LEU A 199 -17.03 -6.87 -21.26
CA LEU A 199 -17.11 -7.98 -22.21
C LEU A 199 -16.44 -7.67 -23.55
N ALA A 200 -16.30 -6.41 -23.92
CA ALA A 200 -15.61 -5.97 -25.13
C ALA A 200 -14.07 -5.95 -25.00
N LEU A 201 -13.53 -6.15 -23.79
CA LEU A 201 -12.08 -6.17 -23.58
C LEU A 201 -11.42 -7.40 -24.21
N PRO A 202 -10.20 -7.25 -24.78
CA PRO A 202 -9.47 -8.37 -25.33
C PRO A 202 -9.11 -9.36 -24.23
N SER A 203 -9.28 -10.65 -24.51
CA SER A 203 -8.83 -11.71 -23.58
C SER A 203 -7.34 -11.58 -23.31
N ALA A 204 -6.94 -11.67 -22.05
CA ALA A 204 -5.53 -11.76 -21.70
C ALA A 204 -4.97 -13.08 -22.25
N THR A 205 -4.08 -12.99 -23.25
CA THR A 205 -3.32 -14.10 -23.83
C THR A 205 -1.96 -14.18 -23.17
#